data_6002c5915fee49043a1c42f522276518
#
_entry.id   6002c5915fee49043a1c42f522276518
#
_cell.length_a   1.000
_cell.length_b   1.000
_cell.length_c   1.000
_cell.angle_alpha   90.00
_cell.angle_beta   90.00
_cell.angle_gamma   90.00
#
_symmetry.space_group_name_H-M   'P 1'
#
loop_
_entity.id
_entity.type
_entity.pdbx_description
1 polymer ?
#
loop_
_entity_poly.entity_id
_entity_poly.type
_entity_poly.pdbx_seq_one_letter_code
_entity_poly.pdbx_strand_id
1 'polypeptide(L)' 'GIGNYEHCAWQVLGTGQFKPVKGADPFIGEVGQLEKVEEWRIEIIVPEDQASDVAKVLKASHPYEEPAFEFIQMVDVKY' A
#
# COMPACT_ATOMS: atom_id res chain seq x y z
N GLY A 1 0.65 16.79 0.12
CA GLY A 1 0.78 17.67 -1.05
C GLY A 1 2.20 18.16 -1.26
N ILE A 2 2.41 18.86 -2.33
CA ILE A 2 3.71 19.41 -2.72
C ILE A 2 3.55 20.90 -2.98
N GLY A 3 4.28 21.74 -2.23
CA GLY A 3 4.20 23.19 -2.39
C GLY A 3 2.78 23.70 -2.21
N ASN A 4 2.24 24.34 -3.23
CA ASN A 4 0.88 24.89 -3.22
C ASN A 4 -0.18 23.91 -3.74
N TYR A 5 0.16 22.61 -3.87
CA TYR A 5 -0.75 21.59 -4.37
C TYR A 5 -1.15 20.62 -3.26
N GLU A 6 -2.44 20.30 -3.20
CA GLU A 6 -3.01 19.38 -2.25
C GLU A 6 -3.58 18.14 -2.97
N HIS A 7 -3.83 17.08 -2.21
CA HIS A 7 -4.43 15.84 -2.72
C HIS A 7 -3.63 15.21 -3.87
N CYS A 8 -2.32 15.38 -3.85
CA CYS A 8 -1.44 14.82 -4.87
C CYS A 8 -1.26 13.33 -4.65
N ALA A 9 -1.51 12.56 -5.69
CA ALA A 9 -1.31 11.11 -5.68
C ALA A 9 -1.09 10.62 -7.10
N TRP A 10 -0.44 9.49 -7.22
CA TRP A 10 -0.30 8.77 -8.48
C TRP A 10 -0.87 7.39 -8.31
N GLN A 11 -1.61 6.88 -9.30
CA GLN A 11 -2.25 5.58 -9.17
C GLN A 11 -2.34 4.87 -10.51
N VAL A 12 -2.30 3.56 -10.45
CA VAL A 12 -2.45 2.69 -11.61
C VAL A 12 -3.21 1.44 -11.22
N LEU A 13 -4.09 0.99 -12.10
CA LEU A 13 -4.79 -0.28 -11.93
C LEU A 13 -3.89 -1.41 -12.39
N GLY A 14 -3.73 -2.42 -11.56
CA GLY A 14 -2.92 -3.57 -11.85
C GLY A 14 -3.57 -4.87 -11.39
N THR A 15 -2.85 -5.96 -11.54
CA THR A 15 -3.28 -7.28 -11.08
C THR A 15 -2.31 -7.77 -10.01
N GLY A 16 -2.82 -7.94 -8.81
CA GLY A 16 -2.09 -8.58 -7.74
C GLY A 16 -2.39 -10.07 -7.68
N GLN A 17 -1.46 -10.84 -7.13
CA GLN A 17 -1.72 -12.25 -6.88
C GLN A 17 -1.14 -12.68 -5.55
N PHE A 18 -1.79 -13.64 -4.94
CA PHE A 18 -1.34 -14.19 -3.67
C PHE A 18 -1.90 -15.60 -3.49
N LYS A 19 -1.26 -16.36 -2.61
CA LYS A 19 -1.71 -17.70 -2.24
C LYS A 19 -1.63 -17.83 -0.74
N PRO A 20 -2.76 -17.82 -0.02
CA PRO A 20 -2.75 -18.05 1.42
C PRO A 20 -2.18 -19.43 1.74
N VAL A 21 -1.31 -19.48 2.73
CA VAL A 21 -0.72 -20.73 3.21
C VAL A 21 -1.31 -21.10 4.57
N LYS A 22 -1.04 -22.31 5.02
CA LYS A 22 -1.53 -22.81 6.31
C LYS A 22 -1.20 -21.82 7.43
N GLY A 23 -2.21 -21.44 8.21
CA GLY A 23 -2.08 -20.47 9.29
C GLY A 23 -2.54 -19.06 8.93
N ALA A 24 -2.80 -18.77 7.66
CA ALA A 24 -3.35 -17.48 7.23
C ALA A 24 -4.85 -17.40 7.50
N ASP A 25 -5.33 -16.16 7.71
CA ASP A 25 -6.75 -15.83 7.83
C ASP A 25 -7.10 -14.80 6.75
N PRO A 26 -7.27 -15.22 5.49
CA PRO A 26 -7.39 -14.30 4.37
C PRO A 26 -8.77 -13.64 4.31
N PHE A 27 -8.79 -12.35 3.97
CA PHE A 27 -10.01 -11.61 3.66
C PHE A 27 -10.61 -12.07 2.31
N ILE A 28 -9.74 -12.36 1.33
CA ILE A 28 -10.11 -12.88 0.01
C ILE A 28 -9.31 -14.15 -0.24
N GLY A 29 -9.96 -15.15 -0.84
CA GLY A 29 -9.32 -16.39 -1.18
C GLY A 29 -9.35 -17.45 -0.08
N GLU A 30 -8.79 -18.59 -0.38
CA GLU A 30 -8.73 -19.74 0.49
C GLU A 30 -7.31 -20.25 0.61
N VAL A 31 -6.99 -20.85 1.76
CA VAL A 31 -5.68 -21.47 2.01
C VAL A 31 -5.38 -22.49 0.90
N GLY A 32 -4.19 -22.36 0.29
CA GLY A 32 -3.73 -23.26 -0.76
C GLY A 32 -4.18 -22.89 -2.17
N GLN A 33 -5.00 -21.85 -2.33
CA GLN A 33 -5.50 -21.43 -3.64
C GLN A 33 -4.82 -20.15 -4.09
N LEU A 34 -4.32 -20.15 -5.33
CA LEU A 34 -3.78 -18.94 -5.95
C LEU A 34 -4.92 -18.01 -6.36
N GLU A 35 -4.87 -16.78 -5.86
CA GLU A 35 -5.84 -15.75 -6.22
C GLU A 35 -5.19 -14.64 -7.04
N LYS A 36 -5.95 -14.13 -8.00
CA LYS A 36 -5.57 -12.94 -8.77
C LYS A 36 -6.69 -11.92 -8.63
N VAL A 37 -6.34 -10.71 -8.24
CA VAL A 37 -7.32 -9.65 -8.03
C VAL A 37 -6.88 -8.36 -8.72
N GLU A 38 -7.86 -7.60 -9.21
CA GLU A 38 -7.59 -6.25 -9.64
C GLU A 38 -7.39 -5.37 -8.43
N GLU A 39 -6.34 -4.55 -8.46
CA GLU A 39 -6.05 -3.64 -7.37
C GLU A 39 -5.38 -2.38 -7.87
N TRP A 40 -5.53 -1.30 -7.11
CA TRP A 40 -4.88 -0.03 -7.38
C TRP A 40 -3.54 0.04 -6.67
N ARG A 41 -2.50 0.38 -7.41
CA ARG A 41 -1.23 0.81 -6.81
C ARG A 41 -1.28 2.32 -6.64
N ILE A 42 -1.09 2.78 -5.41
CA ILE A 42 -1.17 4.20 -5.05
C ILE A 42 0.18 4.64 -4.50
N GLU A 43 0.67 5.77 -5.00
CA GLU A 43 1.89 6.40 -4.51
C GLU A 43 1.57 7.82 -4.05
N ILE A 44 2.00 8.14 -2.84
CA ILE A 44 1.84 9.48 -2.26
C ILE A 44 3.13 9.90 -1.56
N ILE A 45 3.34 11.20 -1.46
CA ILE A 45 4.47 11.75 -0.70
C ILE A 45 4.04 12.02 0.72
N VAL A 46 4.83 11.55 1.67
CA VAL A 46 4.56 11.68 3.10
C VAL A 46 5.81 12.26 3.77
N PRO A 47 5.66 13.29 4.64
CA PRO A 47 6.77 13.74 5.47
C PRO A 47 7.29 12.59 6.34
N GLU A 48 8.60 12.52 6.50
CA GLU A 48 9.25 11.42 7.23
C GLU A 48 8.69 11.25 8.65
N ASP A 49 8.45 12.34 9.35
CA ASP A 49 7.93 12.32 10.72
C ASP A 49 6.49 11.85 10.84
N GLN A 50 5.77 11.74 9.71
CA GLN A 50 4.39 11.24 9.66
C GLN A 50 4.29 9.81 9.14
N ALA A 51 5.38 9.22 8.70
CA ALA A 51 5.36 7.88 8.08
C ALA A 51 4.80 6.81 9.02
N SER A 52 5.17 6.84 10.29
CA SER A 52 4.69 5.88 11.29
C SER A 52 3.17 5.98 11.49
N ASP A 53 2.62 7.19 11.54
CA ASP A 53 1.18 7.39 11.70
C ASP A 53 0.41 6.96 10.46
N VAL A 54 0.94 7.24 9.28
CA VAL A 54 0.36 6.79 8.01
C VAL A 54 0.32 5.26 7.95
N ALA A 55 1.38 4.59 8.35
CA ALA A 55 1.45 3.14 8.39
C ALA A 55 0.38 2.54 9.32
N LYS A 56 0.17 3.15 10.49
CA LYS A 56 -0.85 2.69 11.45
C LYS A 56 -2.26 2.84 10.88
N VAL A 57 -2.57 3.97 10.27
CA VAL A 57 -3.87 4.22 9.67
C VAL A 57 -4.13 3.27 8.51
N LEU A 58 -3.13 3.06 7.66
CA LEU A 58 -3.24 2.18 6.51
C LEU A 58 -3.52 0.75 6.95
N LYS A 59 -2.75 0.26 7.92
CA LYS A 59 -2.91 -1.10 8.43
C LYS A 59 -4.26 -1.30 9.11
N ALA A 60 -4.77 -0.30 9.83
CA ALA A 60 -6.06 -0.36 10.49
C ALA A 60 -7.23 -0.30 9.51
N SER A 61 -7.07 0.40 8.40
CA SER A 61 -8.14 0.65 7.41
C SER A 61 -8.20 -0.39 6.30
N HIS A 62 -7.09 -1.09 6.05
CA HIS A 62 -7.01 -2.05 4.95
C HIS A 62 -7.65 -3.38 5.36
N PRO A 63 -8.48 -4.00 4.51
CA PRO A 63 -9.17 -5.25 4.86
C PRO A 63 -8.26 -6.47 4.87
N TYR A 64 -7.11 -6.43 4.22
CA TYR A 64 -6.20 -7.57 4.15
C TYR A 64 -5.48 -7.78 5.48
N GLU A 65 -5.24 -9.04 5.83
CA GLU A 65 -4.45 -9.42 7.00
C GLU A 65 -3.06 -8.79 6.97
N GLU A 66 -2.39 -8.86 5.80
CA GLU A 66 -1.09 -8.27 5.58
C GLU A 66 -1.10 -7.41 4.31
N PRO A 67 -1.50 -6.13 4.40
CA PRO A 67 -1.48 -5.27 3.24
C PRO A 67 -0.05 -4.99 2.78
N ALA A 68 0.17 -4.99 1.46
CA ALA A 68 1.46 -4.70 0.89
C ALA A 68 1.66 -3.18 0.79
N PHE A 69 2.59 -2.64 1.55
CA PHE A 69 3.00 -1.25 1.44
C PHE A 69 4.45 -1.09 1.89
N GLU A 70 5.07 -0.01 1.45
CA GLU A 70 6.44 0.31 1.81
C GLU A 70 6.67 1.81 1.75
N PHE A 71 7.73 2.25 2.42
CA PHE A 71 8.17 3.64 2.35
C PHE A 71 9.52 3.69 1.67
N ILE A 72 9.65 4.58 0.69
CA ILE A 72 10.89 4.79 -0.03
C ILE A 72 11.39 6.19 0.31
N GLN A 73 12.60 6.27 0.84
CA GLN A 73 13.20 7.55 1.16
C GLN A 73 13.60 8.28 -0.12
N MET A 74 13.13 9.51 -0.25
CA MET A 74 13.44 10.34 -1.40
C MET A 74 14.67 11.17 -1.14
N VAL A 75 15.47 11.38 -2.19
CA VAL A 75 16.62 12.27 -2.15
C VAL A 75 16.23 13.60 -2.79
N ASP A 76 16.44 14.69 -2.07
CA ASP A 76 16.20 16.03 -2.58
C ASP A 76 17.40 16.47 -3.42
N VAL A 77 17.19 16.64 -4.71
CA VAL A 77 18.25 17.02 -5.66
C VAL A 77 18.00 18.41 -6.16
N LYS A 78 18.98 19.28 -5.98
CA LYS A 78 18.94 20.63 -6.55
C LYS A 78 19.44 20.62 -8.00
N TYR A 79 18.71 21.28 -8.84
CA TYR A 79 19.01 21.38 -10.27
C TYR A 79 18.86 22.81 -10.80
#